data_2fdf9148f94ad1b0fe7e50f36aec844a
#
_entry.id   2fdf9148f94ad1b0fe7e50f36aec844a
#
_cell.length_a   1.000
_cell.length_b   1.000
_cell.length_c   1.000
_cell.angle_alpha   90.00
_cell.angle_beta   90.00
_cell.angle_gamma   90.00
#
_symmetry.space_group_name_H-M   'P 1'
#
loop_
_entity.id
_entity.type
_entity.pdbx_description
1 polymer ?
#
loop_
_entity_poly.entity_id
_entity_poly.type
_entity_poly.pdbx_seq_one_letter_code
_entity_poly.pdbx_strand_id
1 'polypeptide(L)'
;MSFPNAAKGIKRIYTAEILKLIGYICLILAAIVGVVALAAPGDEAYGAAETLSLGGFIGAIVLVVAFAILMITAFIMNLIGYINARNDNENFKTALVFLIVGIVFTGISVFVINNGLSSILYSLSTLSETLSTIFVIAGVMQIARQLGREDISKKGTTVLKLIITTEVISFILSFISTFLRGGTTEIVSTVLLLASLLVTFIKYIMYLSFLSKSKKMLQVIQ
;
A
#
# COMPACT_ATOMS: atom_id res chain seq x y z
N MET A 1 19.25 18.11 -19.09
CA MET A 1 18.55 16.85 -19.40
C MET A 1 17.12 16.97 -18.92
N SER A 2 16.12 16.65 -19.73
CA SER A 2 14.70 16.64 -19.34
C SER A 2 14.19 15.19 -19.33
N PHE A 3 13.32 14.86 -18.35
CA PHE A 3 12.71 13.53 -18.16
C PHE A 3 11.18 13.66 -18.17
N PRO A 4 10.56 14.01 -19.32
CA PRO A 4 9.14 14.35 -19.39
C PRO A 4 8.23 13.13 -19.11
N ASN A 5 8.67 11.94 -19.48
CA ASN A 5 7.89 10.72 -19.25
C ASN A 5 7.96 10.30 -17.78
N ALA A 6 9.13 10.40 -17.14
CA ALA A 6 9.27 10.16 -15.70
C ALA A 6 8.46 11.18 -14.89
N ALA A 7 8.45 12.46 -15.28
CA ALA A 7 7.64 13.49 -14.63
C ALA A 7 6.13 13.15 -14.66
N LYS A 8 5.60 12.78 -15.83
CA LYS A 8 4.20 12.32 -15.98
C LYS A 8 3.95 11.04 -15.19
N GLY A 9 4.89 10.08 -15.25
CA GLY A 9 4.80 8.81 -14.55
C GLY A 9 4.76 8.99 -13.03
N ILE A 10 5.72 9.70 -12.45
CA ILE A 10 5.80 9.94 -11.00
C ILE A 10 4.60 10.75 -10.50
N LYS A 11 4.09 11.72 -11.27
CA LYS A 11 2.86 12.44 -10.93
C LYS A 11 1.68 11.46 -10.78
N ARG A 12 1.53 10.50 -11.69
CA ARG A 12 0.44 9.50 -11.65
C ARG A 12 0.61 8.51 -10.51
N ILE A 13 1.83 8.01 -10.29
CA ILE A 13 2.15 7.13 -9.16
C ILE A 13 1.82 7.84 -7.84
N TYR A 14 2.25 9.09 -7.66
CA TYR A 14 1.92 9.87 -6.47
C TYR A 14 0.41 10.03 -6.26
N THR A 15 -0.34 10.33 -7.32
CA THR A 15 -1.80 10.47 -7.22
C THR A 15 -2.45 9.12 -6.90
N ALA A 16 -1.97 8.03 -7.49
CA ALA A 16 -2.42 6.68 -7.18
C ALA A 16 -2.22 6.33 -5.70
N GLU A 17 -1.07 6.66 -5.13
CA GLU A 17 -0.80 6.43 -3.72
C GLU A 17 -1.70 7.28 -2.80
N ILE A 18 -2.01 8.52 -3.17
CA ILE A 18 -3.00 9.33 -2.43
C ILE A 18 -4.40 8.69 -2.50
N LEU A 19 -4.83 8.18 -3.66
CA LEU A 19 -6.11 7.48 -3.79
C LEU A 19 -6.17 6.22 -2.94
N LYS A 20 -5.08 5.44 -2.87
CA LYS A 20 -4.98 4.29 -1.96
C LYS A 20 -5.15 4.71 -0.50
N LEU A 21 -4.49 5.81 -0.08
CA LEU A 21 -4.62 6.33 1.29
C LEU A 21 -6.07 6.68 1.61
N ILE A 22 -6.75 7.39 0.73
CA ILE A 22 -8.17 7.74 0.89
C ILE A 22 -9.01 6.46 0.94
N GLY A 23 -8.74 5.49 0.07
CA GLY A 23 -9.41 4.19 0.08
C GLY A 23 -9.26 3.47 1.42
N TYR A 24 -8.06 3.38 1.98
CA TYR A 24 -7.85 2.76 3.30
C TYR A 24 -8.59 3.49 4.42
N ILE A 25 -8.69 4.83 4.37
CA ILE A 25 -9.50 5.60 5.31
C ILE A 25 -10.98 5.21 5.18
N CYS A 26 -11.51 5.09 3.95
CA CYS A 26 -12.88 4.64 3.73
C CYS A 26 -13.12 3.23 4.30
N LEU A 27 -12.16 2.31 4.14
CA LEU A 27 -12.26 0.95 4.67
C LEU A 27 -12.27 0.93 6.20
N ILE A 28 -11.41 1.73 6.84
CA ILE A 28 -11.38 1.86 8.32
C ILE A 28 -12.71 2.43 8.82
N LEU A 29 -13.23 3.46 8.17
CA LEU A 29 -14.54 4.03 8.53
C LEU A 29 -15.67 3.02 8.32
N ALA A 30 -15.65 2.23 7.26
CA ALA A 30 -16.61 1.16 7.03
C ALA A 30 -16.58 0.12 8.15
N ALA A 31 -15.38 -0.27 8.59
CA ALA A 31 -15.21 -1.22 9.70
C ALA A 31 -15.78 -0.66 11.02
N ILE A 32 -15.47 0.60 11.34
CA ILE A 32 -15.98 1.26 12.55
C ILE A 32 -17.51 1.34 12.52
N VAL A 33 -18.08 1.81 11.40
CA VAL A 33 -19.55 1.94 11.24
C VAL A 33 -20.21 0.57 11.31
N GLY A 34 -19.62 -0.47 10.68
CA GLY A 34 -20.11 -1.83 10.73
C GLY A 34 -20.12 -2.40 12.15
N VAL A 35 -19.04 -2.21 12.91
CA VAL A 35 -18.96 -2.68 14.32
C VAL A 35 -19.99 -1.95 15.20
N VAL A 36 -20.15 -0.63 15.05
CA VAL A 36 -21.14 0.14 15.79
C VAL A 36 -22.56 -0.31 15.46
N ALA A 37 -22.86 -0.58 14.18
CA ALA A 37 -24.16 -1.08 13.74
C ALA A 37 -24.49 -2.48 14.32
N LEU A 38 -23.48 -3.35 14.47
CA LEU A 38 -23.63 -4.68 15.05
C LEU A 38 -23.71 -4.66 16.59
N ALA A 39 -23.09 -3.66 17.23
CA ALA A 39 -23.07 -3.51 18.69
C ALA A 39 -24.30 -2.76 19.25
N ALA A 40 -25.17 -2.24 18.40
CA ALA A 40 -26.39 -1.54 18.83
C ALA A 40 -27.31 -2.52 19.59
N PRO A 41 -27.66 -2.25 20.87
CA PRO A 41 -28.47 -3.16 21.68
C PRO A 41 -29.87 -3.29 21.11
N GLY A 42 -30.29 -4.56 20.87
CA GLY A 42 -31.59 -4.89 20.25
C GLY A 42 -32.80 -4.83 21.16
N ASP A 43 -32.69 -4.39 22.42
CA ASP A 43 -33.68 -4.84 23.43
C ASP A 43 -34.71 -3.84 23.94
N GLU A 44 -34.72 -2.54 23.68
CA GLU A 44 -35.82 -1.71 24.25
C GLU A 44 -36.28 -0.48 23.45
N ALA A 45 -35.81 -0.27 22.22
CA ALA A 45 -36.30 0.84 21.38
C ALA A 45 -36.63 0.36 19.95
N TYR A 46 -37.72 -0.37 19.83
CA TYR A 46 -38.16 -1.10 18.63
C TYR A 46 -38.29 -0.32 17.30
N GLY A 47 -37.96 0.95 17.24
CA GLY A 47 -38.01 1.71 15.98
C GLY A 47 -36.72 2.44 15.63
N ALA A 48 -36.01 3.03 16.61
CA ALA A 48 -34.84 3.85 16.38
C ALA A 48 -33.55 3.01 16.24
N ALA A 49 -33.43 1.90 16.99
CA ALA A 49 -32.26 1.03 16.92
C ALA A 49 -32.21 0.23 15.61
N GLU A 50 -33.35 -0.19 15.09
CA GLU A 50 -33.45 -0.91 13.81
C GLU A 50 -33.12 0.00 12.63
N THR A 51 -33.57 1.24 12.63
CA THR A 51 -33.18 2.25 11.62
C THR A 51 -31.72 2.66 11.71
N LEU A 52 -31.13 2.75 12.91
CA LEU A 52 -29.71 3.02 13.11
C LEU A 52 -28.82 1.85 12.64
N SER A 53 -29.21 0.61 12.92
CA SER A 53 -28.48 -0.59 12.49
C SER A 53 -28.53 -0.77 10.97
N LEU A 54 -29.70 -0.58 10.35
CA LEU A 54 -29.88 -0.66 8.91
C LEU A 54 -29.14 0.48 8.17
N GLY A 55 -29.25 1.73 8.66
CA GLY A 55 -28.54 2.88 8.11
C GLY A 55 -27.04 2.74 8.22
N GLY A 56 -26.53 2.24 9.35
CA GLY A 56 -25.10 1.94 9.56
C GLY A 56 -24.60 0.86 8.60
N PHE A 57 -25.36 -0.21 8.41
CA PHE A 57 -25.01 -1.28 7.49
C PHE A 57 -24.95 -0.80 6.02
N ILE A 58 -25.95 -0.01 5.58
CA ILE A 58 -25.95 0.59 4.24
C ILE A 58 -24.75 1.55 4.08
N GLY A 59 -24.45 2.37 5.10
CA GLY A 59 -23.32 3.27 5.10
C GLY A 59 -21.99 2.53 4.97
N ALA A 60 -21.82 1.41 5.68
CA ALA A 60 -20.64 0.56 5.58
C ALA A 60 -20.47 -0.03 4.16
N ILE A 61 -21.55 -0.51 3.54
CA ILE A 61 -21.53 -1.02 2.17
C ILE A 61 -21.11 0.08 1.18
N VAL A 62 -21.66 1.28 1.29
CA VAL A 62 -21.29 2.42 0.41
C VAL A 62 -19.79 2.74 0.54
N LEU A 63 -19.24 2.74 1.76
CA LEU A 63 -17.82 2.97 1.99
C LEU A 63 -16.94 1.84 1.41
N VAL A 64 -17.36 0.60 1.49
CA VAL A 64 -16.66 -0.55 0.87
C VAL A 64 -16.67 -0.44 -0.66
N VAL A 65 -17.78 -0.04 -1.26
CA VAL A 65 -17.87 0.19 -2.70
C VAL A 65 -16.97 1.35 -3.12
N ALA A 66 -16.98 2.44 -2.37
CA ALA A 66 -16.08 3.59 -2.60
C ALA A 66 -14.60 3.17 -2.50
N PHE A 67 -14.24 2.38 -1.49
CA PHE A 67 -12.89 1.79 -1.37
C PHE A 67 -12.52 0.99 -2.62
N ALA A 68 -13.39 0.09 -3.09
CA ALA A 68 -13.11 -0.73 -4.26
C ALA A 68 -12.86 0.12 -5.53
N ILE A 69 -13.70 1.14 -5.77
CA ILE A 69 -13.54 2.06 -6.90
C ILE A 69 -12.21 2.83 -6.81
N LEU A 70 -11.87 3.35 -5.62
CA LEU A 70 -10.61 4.07 -5.39
C LEU A 70 -9.40 3.17 -5.61
N MET A 71 -9.44 1.91 -5.16
CA MET A 71 -8.34 0.96 -5.34
C MET A 71 -8.14 0.57 -6.81
N ILE A 72 -9.22 0.33 -7.56
CA ILE A 72 -9.15 0.06 -9.00
C ILE A 72 -8.58 1.28 -9.75
N THR A 73 -9.07 2.48 -9.44
CA THR A 73 -8.58 3.72 -10.05
C THR A 73 -7.10 3.95 -9.73
N ALA A 74 -6.69 3.76 -8.49
CA ALA A 74 -5.30 3.88 -8.05
C ALA A 74 -4.40 2.87 -8.77
N PHE A 75 -4.87 1.64 -8.92
CA PHE A 75 -4.18 0.59 -9.65
C PHE A 75 -3.92 0.97 -11.11
N ILE A 76 -4.98 1.41 -11.83
CA ILE A 76 -4.86 1.85 -13.22
C ILE A 76 -3.88 3.02 -13.35
N MET A 77 -3.96 3.99 -12.44
CA MET A 77 -3.06 5.15 -12.42
C MET A 77 -1.60 4.75 -12.15
N ASN A 78 -1.35 3.80 -11.26
CA ASN A 78 -0.01 3.25 -11.01
C ASN A 78 0.53 2.58 -12.26
N LEU A 79 -0.24 1.69 -12.88
CA LEU A 79 0.16 0.99 -14.09
C LEU A 79 0.54 1.96 -15.22
N ILE A 80 -0.32 2.97 -15.49
CA ILE A 80 -0.03 3.99 -16.49
C ILE A 80 1.19 4.84 -16.08
N GLY A 81 1.36 5.10 -14.77
CA GLY A 81 2.52 5.79 -14.22
C GLY A 81 3.84 5.08 -14.54
N TYR A 82 3.91 3.77 -14.30
CA TYR A 82 5.08 2.95 -14.63
C TYR A 82 5.33 2.86 -16.14
N ILE A 83 4.27 2.67 -16.95
CA ILE A 83 4.38 2.63 -18.42
C ILE A 83 4.98 3.93 -18.95
N ASN A 84 4.59 5.08 -18.42
CA ASN A 84 5.18 6.34 -18.85
C ASN A 84 6.64 6.46 -18.40
N ALA A 85 6.92 6.23 -17.11
CA ALA A 85 8.24 6.44 -16.55
C ALA A 85 9.33 5.51 -17.13
N ARG A 86 8.96 4.31 -17.57
CA ARG A 86 9.89 3.30 -18.12
C ARG A 86 10.71 3.80 -19.31
N ASN A 87 10.18 4.79 -20.06
CA ASN A 87 10.86 5.31 -21.25
C ASN A 87 12.07 6.19 -20.89
N ASP A 88 12.11 6.74 -19.68
CA ASP A 88 13.19 7.61 -19.23
C ASP A 88 14.22 6.88 -18.34
N ASN A 89 13.87 5.72 -17.77
CA ASN A 89 14.78 4.98 -16.90
C ASN A 89 14.38 3.49 -16.77
N GLU A 90 15.35 2.59 -16.89
CA GLU A 90 15.14 1.13 -16.87
C GLU A 90 14.61 0.61 -15.52
N ASN A 91 14.92 1.27 -14.42
CA ASN A 91 14.39 0.86 -13.11
C ASN A 91 12.86 0.89 -13.08
N PHE A 92 12.22 1.83 -13.77
CA PHE A 92 10.75 1.85 -13.88
C PHE A 92 10.21 0.70 -14.74
N LYS A 93 10.98 0.23 -15.73
CA LYS A 93 10.64 -0.98 -16.51
C LYS A 93 10.66 -2.20 -15.60
N THR A 94 11.70 -2.35 -14.79
CA THR A 94 11.82 -3.43 -13.82
C THR A 94 10.71 -3.35 -12.76
N ALA A 95 10.39 -2.16 -12.26
CA ALA A 95 9.28 -1.94 -11.35
C ALA A 95 7.94 -2.39 -11.95
N LEU A 96 7.70 -2.09 -13.24
CA LEU A 96 6.50 -2.52 -13.95
C LEU A 96 6.40 -4.06 -14.05
N VAL A 97 7.53 -4.74 -14.32
CA VAL A 97 7.55 -6.20 -14.36
C VAL A 97 7.16 -6.79 -13.01
N PHE A 98 7.76 -6.31 -11.92
CA PHE A 98 7.39 -6.79 -10.58
C PHE A 98 5.95 -6.47 -10.20
N LEU A 99 5.41 -5.32 -10.60
CA LEU A 99 4.00 -5.02 -10.41
C LEU A 99 3.10 -6.04 -11.10
N ILE A 100 3.38 -6.38 -12.37
CA ILE A 100 2.60 -7.37 -13.13
C ILE A 100 2.72 -8.76 -12.49
N VAL A 101 3.93 -9.16 -12.09
CA VAL A 101 4.16 -10.45 -11.41
C VAL A 101 3.37 -10.54 -10.11
N GLY A 102 3.35 -9.47 -9.31
CA GLY A 102 2.56 -9.40 -8.09
C GLY A 102 1.06 -9.61 -8.35
N ILE A 103 0.53 -8.96 -9.38
CA ILE A 103 -0.89 -9.11 -9.77
C ILE A 103 -1.21 -10.54 -10.18
N VAL A 104 -0.33 -11.16 -10.96
CA VAL A 104 -0.51 -12.56 -11.41
C VAL A 104 -0.55 -13.48 -10.19
N PHE A 105 0.37 -13.31 -9.23
CA PHE A 105 0.36 -14.12 -8.01
C PHE A 105 -0.89 -13.89 -7.16
N THR A 106 -1.34 -12.63 -7.00
CA THR A 106 -2.61 -12.32 -6.31
C THR A 106 -3.79 -12.97 -7.04
N GLY A 107 -3.86 -12.83 -8.36
CA GLY A 107 -4.94 -13.43 -9.15
C GLY A 107 -4.99 -14.95 -9.00
N ILE A 108 -3.85 -15.63 -9.07
CA ILE A 108 -3.79 -17.08 -8.90
C ILE A 108 -4.17 -17.48 -7.46
N SER A 109 -3.73 -16.72 -6.44
CA SER A 109 -4.01 -17.04 -5.04
C SER A 109 -5.50 -17.08 -4.70
N VAL A 110 -6.32 -16.29 -5.39
CA VAL A 110 -7.79 -16.27 -5.20
C VAL A 110 -8.46 -17.57 -5.68
N PHE A 111 -7.90 -18.22 -6.69
CA PHE A 111 -8.45 -19.46 -7.26
C PHE A 111 -7.89 -20.73 -6.60
N VAL A 112 -6.87 -20.62 -5.77
CA VAL A 112 -6.26 -21.76 -5.09
C VAL A 112 -6.99 -22.08 -3.80
N ILE A 113 -7.62 -23.25 -3.76
CA ILE A 113 -8.39 -23.74 -2.58
C ILE A 113 -7.45 -24.17 -1.43
N ASN A 114 -6.21 -24.53 -1.75
CA ASN A 114 -5.23 -24.96 -0.74
C ASN A 114 -4.68 -23.76 0.03
N ASN A 115 -5.02 -23.65 1.31
CA ASN A 115 -4.64 -22.53 2.17
C ASN A 115 -3.10 -22.31 2.26
N GLY A 116 -2.31 -23.39 2.25
CA GLY A 116 -0.84 -23.28 2.29
C GLY A 116 -0.28 -22.67 1.03
N LEU A 117 -0.71 -23.15 -0.13
CA LEU A 117 -0.27 -22.64 -1.43
C LEU A 117 -0.77 -21.21 -1.67
N SER A 118 -2.02 -20.90 -1.31
CA SER A 118 -2.58 -19.55 -1.39
C SER A 118 -1.76 -18.56 -0.55
N SER A 119 -1.37 -18.93 0.68
CA SER A 119 -0.52 -18.10 1.55
C SER A 119 0.88 -17.83 0.95
N ILE A 120 1.49 -18.84 0.31
CA ILE A 120 2.78 -18.68 -0.37
C ILE A 120 2.64 -17.71 -1.55
N LEU A 121 1.62 -17.87 -2.38
CA LEU A 121 1.36 -17.00 -3.53
C LEU A 121 1.10 -15.55 -3.10
N TYR A 122 0.35 -15.36 -2.01
CA TYR A 122 0.13 -14.04 -1.43
C TYR A 122 1.44 -13.41 -0.92
N SER A 123 2.30 -14.18 -0.28
CA SER A 123 3.62 -13.71 0.18
C SER A 123 4.52 -13.32 -1.00
N LEU A 124 4.51 -14.09 -2.09
CA LEU A 124 5.23 -13.76 -3.32
C LEU A 124 4.68 -12.49 -3.99
N SER A 125 3.37 -12.28 -3.95
CA SER A 125 2.74 -11.05 -4.43
C SER A 125 3.21 -9.83 -3.62
N THR A 126 3.17 -9.89 -2.30
CA THR A 126 3.63 -8.81 -1.41
C THR A 126 5.11 -8.49 -1.63
N LEU A 127 5.95 -9.53 -1.77
CA LEU A 127 7.37 -9.35 -2.10
C LEU A 127 7.55 -8.65 -3.44
N SER A 128 6.77 -9.02 -4.46
CA SER A 128 6.81 -8.40 -5.78
C SER A 128 6.40 -6.93 -5.73
N GLU A 129 5.37 -6.57 -4.97
CA GLU A 129 4.96 -5.17 -4.77
C GLU A 129 6.05 -4.36 -4.06
N THR A 130 6.69 -4.93 -3.06
CA THR A 130 7.82 -4.30 -2.35
C THR A 130 8.99 -4.06 -3.30
N LEU A 131 9.36 -5.05 -4.11
CA LEU A 131 10.40 -4.91 -5.13
C LEU A 131 10.04 -3.85 -6.16
N SER A 132 8.79 -3.81 -6.63
CA SER A 132 8.30 -2.75 -7.51
C SER A 132 8.52 -1.35 -6.91
N THR A 133 8.17 -1.16 -5.64
CA THR A 133 8.36 0.10 -4.92
C THR A 133 9.85 0.46 -4.79
N ILE A 134 10.72 -0.51 -4.48
CA ILE A 134 12.17 -0.33 -4.40
C ILE A 134 12.72 0.17 -5.73
N PHE A 135 12.33 -0.44 -6.85
CA PHE A 135 12.79 -0.03 -8.18
C PHE A 135 12.26 1.34 -8.61
N VAL A 136 11.05 1.74 -8.19
CA VAL A 136 10.56 3.12 -8.38
C VAL A 136 11.46 4.11 -7.65
N ILE A 137 11.78 3.85 -6.39
CA ILE A 137 12.65 4.73 -5.60
C ILE A 137 14.04 4.79 -6.24
N ALA A 138 14.60 3.65 -6.64
CA ALA A 138 15.91 3.58 -7.31
C ALA A 138 15.93 4.40 -8.62
N GLY A 139 14.88 4.30 -9.44
CA GLY A 139 14.74 5.07 -10.68
C GLY A 139 14.69 6.56 -10.43
N VAL A 140 13.90 7.00 -9.45
CA VAL A 140 13.85 8.42 -9.06
C VAL A 140 15.19 8.90 -8.51
N MET A 141 15.87 8.10 -7.69
CA MET A 141 17.20 8.45 -7.15
C MET A 141 18.23 8.60 -8.26
N GLN A 142 18.21 7.73 -9.26
CA GLN A 142 19.11 7.83 -10.41
C GLN A 142 18.87 9.11 -11.21
N ILE A 143 17.62 9.45 -11.50
CA ILE A 143 17.27 10.70 -12.17
C ILE A 143 17.67 11.90 -11.30
N ALA A 144 17.42 11.87 -9.99
CA ALA A 144 17.80 12.93 -9.08
C ALA A 144 19.32 13.20 -9.09
N ARG A 145 20.14 12.14 -9.12
CA ARG A 145 21.62 12.27 -9.26
C ARG A 145 22.01 12.89 -10.59
N GLN A 146 21.39 12.49 -11.70
CA GLN A 146 21.66 13.06 -13.02
C GLN A 146 21.29 14.55 -13.11
N LEU A 147 20.33 14.99 -12.29
CA LEU A 147 19.88 16.38 -12.17
C LEU A 147 20.64 17.17 -11.09
N GLY A 148 21.66 16.57 -10.43
CA GLY A 148 22.41 17.21 -9.35
C GLY A 148 21.61 17.42 -8.05
N ARG A 149 20.44 16.75 -7.90
CA ARG A 149 19.56 16.86 -6.74
C ARG A 149 19.87 15.77 -5.70
N GLU A 150 21.02 15.94 -5.04
CA GLU A 150 21.46 14.99 -4.01
C GLU A 150 20.52 14.92 -2.80
N ASP A 151 19.81 16.02 -2.49
CA ASP A 151 18.83 16.08 -1.42
C ASP A 151 17.71 15.02 -1.59
N ILE A 152 17.21 14.87 -2.82
CA ILE A 152 16.20 13.87 -3.18
C ILE A 152 16.81 12.46 -3.18
N SER A 153 18.02 12.31 -3.71
CA SER A 153 18.71 11.01 -3.71
C SER A 153 18.97 10.51 -2.29
N LYS A 154 19.46 11.36 -1.37
CA LYS A 154 19.66 11.02 0.05
C LYS A 154 18.35 10.62 0.72
N LYS A 155 17.27 11.38 0.46
CA LYS A 155 15.93 11.02 0.98
C LYS A 155 15.45 9.66 0.46
N GLY A 156 15.66 9.37 -0.83
CA GLY A 156 15.35 8.07 -1.42
C GLY A 156 16.12 6.94 -0.73
N THR A 157 17.41 7.12 -0.45
CA THR A 157 18.22 6.14 0.30
C THR A 157 17.66 5.88 1.70
N THR A 158 17.20 6.93 2.39
CA THR A 158 16.58 6.77 3.72
C THR A 158 15.28 5.96 3.64
N VAL A 159 14.44 6.26 2.66
CA VAL A 159 13.17 5.52 2.45
C VAL A 159 13.45 4.06 2.06
N LEU A 160 14.42 3.80 1.20
CA LEU A 160 14.85 2.44 0.84
C LEU A 160 15.32 1.64 2.06
N LYS A 161 16.21 2.23 2.87
CA LYS A 161 16.68 1.58 4.10
C LYS A 161 15.51 1.24 5.02
N LEU A 162 14.57 2.18 5.20
CA LEU A 162 13.39 1.95 6.03
C LEU A 162 12.53 0.80 5.50
N ILE A 163 12.26 0.78 4.19
CA ILE A 163 11.47 -0.30 3.56
C ILE A 163 12.16 -1.65 3.78
N ILE A 164 13.43 -1.77 3.43
CA ILE A 164 14.17 -3.04 3.55
C ILE A 164 14.21 -3.49 5.02
N THR A 165 14.55 -2.58 5.94
CA THR A 165 14.60 -2.92 7.38
C THR A 165 13.24 -3.38 7.89
N THR A 166 12.17 -2.70 7.49
CA THR A 166 10.80 -3.06 7.90
C THR A 166 10.41 -4.43 7.37
N GLU A 167 10.70 -4.75 6.11
CA GLU A 167 10.39 -6.06 5.53
C GLU A 167 11.17 -7.18 6.19
N VAL A 168 12.45 -6.96 6.47
CA VAL A 168 13.28 -7.94 7.20
C VAL A 168 12.73 -8.19 8.61
N ILE A 169 12.39 -7.13 9.34
CA ILE A 169 11.81 -7.26 10.69
C ILE A 169 10.47 -7.99 10.61
N SER A 170 9.59 -7.64 9.66
CA SER A 170 8.29 -8.30 9.48
C SER A 170 8.45 -9.78 9.16
N PHE A 171 9.44 -10.14 8.34
CA PHE A 171 9.75 -11.53 8.03
C PHE A 171 10.22 -12.29 9.28
N ILE A 172 11.14 -11.72 10.07
CA ILE A 172 11.62 -12.31 11.31
C ILE A 172 10.46 -12.50 12.32
N LEU A 173 9.62 -11.49 12.49
CA LEU A 173 8.45 -11.56 13.38
C LEU A 173 7.46 -12.63 12.94
N SER A 174 7.18 -12.73 11.64
CA SER A 174 6.31 -13.78 11.07
C SER A 174 6.89 -15.17 11.33
N PHE A 175 8.20 -15.34 11.18
CA PHE A 175 8.88 -16.59 11.47
C PHE A 175 8.78 -16.96 12.95
N ILE A 176 9.09 -16.02 13.85
CA ILE A 176 8.99 -16.22 15.30
C ILE A 176 7.55 -16.57 15.72
N SER A 177 6.54 -15.88 15.18
CA SER A 177 5.13 -16.13 15.52
C SER A 177 4.67 -17.55 15.15
N THR A 178 5.28 -18.14 14.12
CA THR A 178 5.00 -19.53 13.73
C THR A 178 5.48 -20.54 14.76
N PHE A 179 6.57 -20.25 15.47
CA PHE A 179 7.13 -21.14 16.51
C PHE A 179 6.54 -20.90 17.91
N LEU A 180 6.01 -19.71 18.18
CA LEU A 180 5.44 -19.35 19.49
C LEU A 180 3.97 -19.77 19.67
N ARG A 181 3.39 -20.59 18.83
CA ARG A 181 1.99 -21.06 18.90
C ARG A 181 1.71 -21.93 20.12
N GLY A 182 1.86 -21.39 21.33
CA GLY A 182 1.60 -22.06 22.61
C GLY A 182 1.33 -21.08 23.75
N GLY A 183 0.08 -20.77 23.99
CA GLY A 183 -0.50 -20.45 25.31
C GLY A 183 -0.34 -19.05 25.94
N THR A 184 0.60 -18.19 25.55
CA THR A 184 0.78 -16.85 26.17
C THR A 184 0.64 -15.68 25.18
N THR A 185 -0.03 -15.90 24.06
CA THR A 185 0.27 -15.23 22.80
C THR A 185 -0.70 -14.12 22.38
N GLU A 186 -1.89 -14.00 22.97
CA GLU A 186 -2.86 -13.00 22.50
C GLU A 186 -2.40 -11.56 22.74
N ILE A 187 -1.90 -11.24 23.92
CA ILE A 187 -1.45 -9.89 24.24
C ILE A 187 -0.17 -9.56 23.44
N VAL A 188 0.78 -10.50 23.39
CA VAL A 188 2.03 -10.30 22.65
C VAL A 188 1.77 -10.15 21.15
N SER A 189 0.88 -10.96 20.57
CA SER A 189 0.51 -10.87 19.16
C SER A 189 -0.21 -9.55 18.84
N THR A 190 -1.07 -9.06 19.74
CA THR A 190 -1.76 -7.77 19.59
C THR A 190 -0.78 -6.60 19.64
N VAL A 191 0.15 -6.59 20.58
CA VAL A 191 1.19 -5.55 20.67
C VAL A 191 2.08 -5.54 19.43
N LEU A 192 2.51 -6.71 18.96
CA LEU A 192 3.32 -6.83 17.73
C LEU A 192 2.55 -6.35 16.49
N LEU A 193 1.26 -6.65 16.40
CA LEU A 193 0.40 -6.20 15.31
C LEU A 193 0.27 -4.67 15.32
N LEU A 194 0.02 -4.06 16.47
CA LEU A 194 -0.06 -2.60 16.59
C LEU A 194 1.28 -1.94 16.25
N ALA A 195 2.39 -2.48 16.73
CA ALA A 195 3.72 -1.97 16.40
C ALA A 195 4.00 -2.07 14.88
N SER A 196 3.66 -3.19 14.25
CA SER A 196 3.83 -3.38 12.80
C SER A 196 2.97 -2.41 11.98
N LEU A 197 1.74 -2.12 12.41
CA LEU A 197 0.87 -1.14 11.78
C LEU A 197 1.46 0.27 11.85
N LEU A 198 1.97 0.69 13.02
CA LEU A 198 2.62 1.99 13.17
C LEU A 198 3.84 2.13 12.27
N VAL A 199 4.71 1.13 12.23
CA VAL A 199 5.91 1.15 11.38
C VAL A 199 5.51 1.19 9.90
N THR A 200 4.50 0.42 9.49
CA THR A 200 3.97 0.43 8.12
C THR A 200 3.41 1.80 7.75
N PHE A 201 2.70 2.45 8.66
CA PHE A 201 2.17 3.79 8.45
C PHE A 201 3.28 4.83 8.30
N ILE A 202 4.32 4.80 9.16
CA ILE A 202 5.49 5.68 9.05
C ILE A 202 6.20 5.48 7.70
N LYS A 203 6.46 4.22 7.32
CA LYS A 203 7.03 3.84 6.02
C LYS A 203 6.25 4.45 4.87
N TYR A 204 4.94 4.35 4.91
CA TYR A 204 4.04 4.85 3.88
C TYR A 204 4.07 6.38 3.76
N ILE A 205 4.01 7.09 4.89
CA ILE A 205 4.10 8.57 4.91
C ILE A 205 5.46 9.05 4.38
N MET A 206 6.54 8.38 4.75
CA MET A 206 7.88 8.71 4.23
C MET A 206 7.99 8.49 2.72
N TYR A 207 7.41 7.40 2.21
CA TYR A 207 7.33 7.13 0.78
C TYR A 207 6.51 8.20 0.03
N LEU A 208 5.33 8.55 0.52
CA LEU A 208 4.51 9.63 -0.04
C LEU A 208 5.25 10.98 -0.05
N SER A 209 5.94 11.31 1.05
CA SER A 209 6.73 12.53 1.14
C SER A 209 7.90 12.54 0.15
N PHE A 210 8.51 11.38 -0.10
CA PHE A 210 9.54 11.21 -1.13
C PHE A 210 8.96 11.43 -2.53
N LEU A 211 7.86 10.76 -2.88
CA LEU A 211 7.18 10.91 -4.18
C LEU A 211 6.73 12.36 -4.43
N SER A 212 6.22 13.04 -3.40
CA SER A 212 5.82 14.46 -3.48
C SER A 212 6.98 15.37 -3.85
N LYS A 213 8.14 15.20 -3.19
CA LYS A 213 9.35 15.96 -3.50
C LYS A 213 9.90 15.63 -4.89
N SER A 214 9.88 14.35 -5.26
CA SER A 214 10.32 13.87 -6.57
C SER A 214 9.46 14.43 -7.70
N LYS A 215 8.14 14.46 -7.51
CA LYS A 215 7.19 15.10 -8.45
C LYS A 215 7.54 16.58 -8.66
N LYS A 216 7.75 17.33 -7.56
CA LYS A 216 8.12 18.75 -7.63
C LYS A 216 9.46 18.97 -8.38
N MET A 217 10.48 18.15 -8.08
CA MET A 217 11.76 18.20 -8.77
C MET A 217 11.61 18.05 -10.28
N LEU A 218 10.84 17.06 -10.72
CA LEU A 218 10.65 16.77 -12.14
C LEU A 218 9.78 17.79 -12.87
N GLN A 219 8.89 18.51 -12.17
CA GLN A 219 8.06 19.56 -12.74
C GLN A 219 8.78 20.90 -12.98
N VAL A 220 9.81 21.20 -12.19
CA VAL A 220 10.60 22.45 -12.33
C VAL A 220 11.50 22.44 -13.57
N ILE A 221 11.73 21.27 -14.16
CA ILE A 221 12.69 21.06 -15.26
C ILE A 221 11.98 20.94 -16.63
N GLN A 222 10.66 20.95 -16.63
CA GLN A 222 9.84 21.05 -17.85
C GLN A 222 9.61 22.49 -18.25
#